data_a560d999660e760d11562f9262a83cda
#
_entry.id   a560d999660e760d11562f9262a83cda
#
_cell.length_a   1.000
_cell.length_b   1.000
_cell.length_c   1.000
_cell.angle_alpha   90.00
_cell.angle_beta   90.00
_cell.angle_gamma   90.00
#
_symmetry.space_group_name_H-M   'P 1'
#
loop_
_entity.id
_entity.type
_entity.pdbx_description
1 polymer ?
#
loop_
_entity_poly.entity_id
_entity_poly.type
_entity_poly.pdbx_seq_one_letter_code
_entity_poly.pdbx_strand_id
1 'polypeptide(L)'
;MPKAHKSRHGSMQVWPRVRAKRIYSKVKHFPASKDAKLHGFAGYKVGMTHIIITDARKNSMTKGEDVTVPVTVVECPPVKIVGVRLYKKQYKSIQPLKDILSKPDKELARKIDTPKKEGKKIDSVKPEEFDELRVLMQTQPKMTGIGKKKPEIFEVNVGGKKEDKLAFAKENLGKELSVKDVFSEGQLIDIRAVTKGKGFQGPVKRFGIKVRHHKSEKTKRGPGSLGGWSKQGHVMYRVAHAGQMGFHNRVDYNKQIMMIGEDPEQVN
;
A
#
# COMPACT_ATOMS: atom_id res chain seq x y z
N MET A 1 1.31 35.36 -26.55
CA MET A 1 1.46 35.40 -25.09
C MET A 1 1.10 34.05 -24.49
N PRO A 2 1.82 33.55 -23.48
CA PRO A 2 1.44 32.33 -22.80
C PRO A 2 0.11 32.55 -22.07
N LYS A 3 -0.88 31.71 -22.36
CA LYS A 3 -2.19 31.77 -21.68
C LYS A 3 -2.02 31.28 -20.23
N ALA A 4 -2.31 32.16 -19.27
CA ALA A 4 -2.22 31.86 -17.84
C ALA A 4 -3.25 30.82 -17.31
N HIS A 5 -4.23 30.46 -18.15
CA HIS A 5 -5.41 29.67 -17.76
C HIS A 5 -5.29 28.16 -18.01
N LYS A 6 -4.11 27.66 -18.36
CA LYS A 6 -3.93 26.20 -18.54
C LYS A 6 -3.83 25.51 -17.18
N SER A 7 -4.54 24.39 -17.09
CA SER A 7 -4.38 23.45 -15.98
C SER A 7 -2.91 23.03 -15.82
N ARG A 8 -2.50 22.86 -14.58
CA ARG A 8 -1.15 22.39 -14.28
C ARG A 8 -0.94 20.98 -14.84
N HIS A 9 0.17 20.76 -15.56
CA HIS A 9 0.58 19.44 -16.00
C HIS A 9 1.29 18.71 -14.86
N GLY A 10 0.70 17.59 -14.42
CA GLY A 10 1.19 16.78 -13.33
C GLY A 10 0.85 17.35 -11.94
N SER A 11 0.14 16.55 -11.13
CA SER A 11 -0.27 16.94 -9.78
C SER A 11 0.92 17.12 -8.87
N MET A 12 0.94 18.18 -8.04
CA MET A 12 1.91 18.38 -6.95
C MET A 12 1.53 17.62 -5.68
N GLN A 13 0.31 17.09 -5.55
CA GLN A 13 -0.13 16.33 -4.38
C GLN A 13 0.66 15.01 -4.20
N VAL A 14 1.21 14.48 -5.28
CA VAL A 14 2.03 13.26 -5.28
C VAL A 14 3.53 13.55 -5.36
N TRP A 15 3.95 14.69 -4.90
CA TRP A 15 5.36 15.08 -4.80
C TRP A 15 5.88 14.83 -3.38
N PRO A 16 7.20 14.58 -3.21
CA PRO A 16 8.21 14.30 -4.23
C PRO A 16 7.97 12.94 -4.91
N ARG A 17 8.20 12.87 -6.23
CA ARG A 17 8.09 11.63 -7.01
C ARG A 17 9.39 10.85 -6.93
N VAL A 18 9.59 10.17 -5.81
CA VAL A 18 10.78 9.37 -5.53
C VAL A 18 10.51 7.88 -5.70
N ARG A 19 11.56 7.11 -5.91
CA ARG A 19 11.47 5.65 -5.93
C ARG A 19 11.09 5.13 -4.55
N ALA A 20 10.12 4.21 -4.48
CA ALA A 20 9.74 3.55 -3.23
C ALA A 20 10.91 2.73 -2.67
N LYS A 21 11.06 2.73 -1.35
CA LYS A 21 12.12 1.96 -0.66
C LYS A 21 11.83 0.46 -0.60
N ARG A 22 10.54 0.07 -0.70
CA ARG A 22 10.05 -1.31 -0.55
C ARG A 22 9.02 -1.59 -1.62
N ILE A 23 8.80 -2.87 -1.91
CA ILE A 23 7.78 -3.32 -2.87
C ILE A 23 6.35 -3.14 -2.35
N TYR A 24 6.17 -2.96 -1.06
CA TYR A 24 4.89 -2.68 -0.41
C TYR A 24 4.89 -1.30 0.25
N SER A 25 3.70 -0.73 0.41
CA SER A 25 3.52 0.57 1.06
C SER A 25 3.44 0.42 2.57
N LYS A 26 4.13 1.30 3.31
CA LYS A 26 3.96 1.39 4.76
C LYS A 26 2.69 2.18 5.07
N VAL A 27 1.78 1.58 5.82
CA VAL A 27 0.59 2.26 6.34
C VAL A 27 0.97 2.97 7.63
N LYS A 28 0.73 4.28 7.71
CA LYS A 28 1.06 5.09 8.88
C LYS A 28 -0.14 5.29 9.80
N HIS A 29 -1.31 5.45 9.22
CA HIS A 29 -2.55 5.75 9.93
C HIS A 29 -3.58 4.67 9.63
N PHE A 30 -4.24 4.23 10.66
CA PHE A 30 -5.32 3.26 10.61
C PHE A 30 -6.58 3.88 11.22
N PRO A 31 -7.77 3.57 10.71
CA PRO A 31 -9.02 4.03 11.31
C PRO A 31 -9.18 3.44 12.71
N ALA A 32 -9.92 4.13 13.56
CA ALA A 32 -10.38 3.57 14.81
C ALA A 32 -11.52 2.57 14.52
N SER A 33 -11.46 1.39 15.10
CA SER A 33 -12.50 0.38 15.04
C SER A 33 -12.84 -0.10 16.44
N LYS A 34 -14.11 -0.50 16.65
CA LYS A 34 -14.55 -1.11 17.89
C LYS A 34 -14.20 -2.59 17.95
N ASP A 35 -14.20 -3.27 16.79
CA ASP A 35 -13.97 -4.70 16.69
C ASP A 35 -12.47 -5.01 16.67
N ALA A 36 -12.08 -6.10 17.32
CA ALA A 36 -10.71 -6.62 17.33
C ALA A 36 -10.39 -7.36 16.03
N LYS A 37 -10.43 -6.64 14.90
CA LYS A 37 -10.11 -7.18 13.57
C LYS A 37 -8.85 -6.53 13.01
N LEU A 38 -8.16 -7.23 12.12
CA LEU A 38 -7.04 -6.69 11.36
C LEU A 38 -7.51 -5.61 10.37
N HIS A 39 -6.77 -4.51 10.30
CA HIS A 39 -7.06 -3.40 9.39
C HIS A 39 -6.29 -3.48 8.07
N GLY A 40 -5.92 -4.65 7.63
CA GLY A 40 -5.26 -4.82 6.35
C GLY A 40 -4.77 -6.22 6.08
N PHE A 41 -4.56 -6.49 4.80
CA PHE A 41 -4.07 -7.76 4.29
C PHE A 41 -3.10 -7.50 3.13
N ALA A 42 -2.36 -8.52 2.68
CA ALA A 42 -1.48 -8.41 1.52
C ALA A 42 -1.84 -9.44 0.47
N GLY A 43 -1.88 -9.02 -0.78
CA GLY A 43 -2.09 -9.90 -1.93
C GLY A 43 -1.21 -9.52 -3.10
N TYR A 44 -1.17 -10.36 -4.10
CA TYR A 44 -0.40 -10.21 -5.33
C TYR A 44 -1.35 -9.96 -6.50
N LYS A 45 -1.16 -8.84 -7.20
CA LYS A 45 -1.95 -8.56 -8.40
C LYS A 45 -1.58 -9.56 -9.50
N VAL A 46 -2.53 -10.37 -9.91
CA VAL A 46 -2.39 -11.34 -11.02
C VAL A 46 -2.63 -10.65 -12.36
N GLY A 47 -3.78 -9.98 -12.48
CA GLY A 47 -4.18 -9.35 -13.70
C GLY A 47 -5.44 -8.53 -13.58
N MET A 48 -6.02 -8.20 -14.72
CA MET A 48 -7.31 -7.49 -14.79
C MET A 48 -8.21 -8.22 -15.80
N THR A 49 -9.49 -8.27 -15.46
CA THR A 49 -10.56 -8.80 -16.32
C THR A 49 -11.78 -7.89 -16.20
N HIS A 50 -12.90 -8.29 -16.73
CA HIS A 50 -14.18 -7.62 -16.58
C HIS A 50 -15.23 -8.61 -16.10
N ILE A 51 -16.21 -8.10 -15.39
CA ILE A 51 -17.38 -8.82 -14.94
C ILE A 51 -18.65 -8.07 -15.37
N ILE A 52 -19.74 -8.78 -15.51
CA ILE A 52 -21.05 -8.20 -15.75
C ILE A 52 -21.77 -8.16 -14.41
N ILE A 53 -22.26 -7.00 -14.03
CA ILE A 53 -23.02 -6.79 -12.78
C ILE A 53 -24.31 -6.03 -13.09
N THR A 54 -25.39 -6.37 -12.41
CA THR A 54 -26.61 -5.58 -12.44
C THR A 54 -26.44 -4.34 -11.54
N ASP A 55 -26.63 -3.15 -12.09
CA ASP A 55 -26.45 -1.91 -11.35
C ASP A 55 -27.57 -1.65 -10.34
N ALA A 56 -27.29 -1.88 -9.06
CA ALA A 56 -28.23 -1.66 -7.96
C ALA A 56 -28.15 -0.27 -7.32
N ARG A 57 -27.33 0.66 -7.83
CA ARG A 57 -27.14 1.99 -7.24
C ARG A 57 -28.41 2.85 -7.41
N LYS A 58 -28.86 3.47 -6.31
CA LYS A 58 -30.15 4.22 -6.28
C LYS A 58 -30.24 5.34 -7.29
N ASN A 59 -29.16 6.09 -7.53
CA ASN A 59 -29.13 7.29 -8.36
C ASN A 59 -28.36 7.09 -9.68
N SER A 60 -28.18 5.85 -10.12
CA SER A 60 -27.56 5.57 -11.39
C SER A 60 -28.55 5.66 -12.53
N MET A 61 -28.10 6.17 -13.69
CA MET A 61 -28.89 6.17 -14.92
C MET A 61 -29.08 4.76 -15.50
N THR A 62 -28.17 3.84 -15.16
CA THR A 62 -28.18 2.43 -15.59
C THR A 62 -28.75 1.49 -14.55
N LYS A 63 -29.59 2.01 -13.62
CA LYS A 63 -30.19 1.20 -12.55
C LYS A 63 -31.03 0.07 -13.11
N GLY A 64 -30.71 -1.15 -12.71
CA GLY A 64 -31.39 -2.38 -13.15
C GLY A 64 -30.86 -2.94 -14.47
N GLU A 65 -29.91 -2.28 -15.11
CA GLU A 65 -29.25 -2.78 -16.32
C GLU A 65 -27.98 -3.55 -15.99
N ASP A 66 -27.60 -4.47 -16.87
CA ASP A 66 -26.34 -5.20 -16.77
C ASP A 66 -25.19 -4.36 -17.33
N VAL A 67 -24.24 -4.02 -16.47
CA VAL A 67 -23.10 -3.18 -16.81
C VAL A 67 -21.80 -3.95 -16.70
N THR A 68 -20.98 -3.86 -17.74
CA THR A 68 -19.62 -4.43 -17.72
C THR A 68 -18.67 -3.56 -16.91
N VAL A 69 -18.08 -4.13 -15.86
CA VAL A 69 -17.16 -3.42 -14.96
C VAL A 69 -15.77 -4.05 -14.97
N PRO A 70 -14.69 -3.26 -15.14
CA PRO A 70 -13.34 -3.78 -15.05
C PRO A 70 -12.99 -4.12 -13.60
N VAL A 71 -12.43 -5.31 -13.38
CA VAL A 71 -11.99 -5.79 -12.08
C VAL A 71 -10.52 -6.21 -12.09
N THR A 72 -9.91 -6.14 -10.93
CA THR A 72 -8.55 -6.61 -10.71
C THR A 72 -8.57 -7.91 -9.92
N VAL A 73 -7.92 -8.93 -10.45
CA VAL A 73 -7.73 -10.22 -9.78
C VAL A 73 -6.49 -10.12 -8.88
N VAL A 74 -6.68 -10.46 -7.61
CA VAL A 74 -5.62 -10.44 -6.59
C VAL A 74 -5.54 -11.80 -5.93
N GLU A 75 -4.39 -12.44 -6.04
CA GLU A 75 -4.08 -13.68 -5.34
C GLU A 75 -3.66 -13.38 -3.90
N CYS A 76 -4.37 -13.94 -2.94
CA CYS A 76 -4.22 -13.69 -1.52
C CYS A 76 -3.85 -14.96 -0.77
N PRO A 77 -2.60 -15.45 -0.84
CA PRO A 77 -2.18 -16.55 -0.01
C PRO A 77 -2.33 -16.19 1.48
N PRO A 78 -2.54 -17.18 2.36
CA PRO A 78 -2.62 -16.92 3.78
C PRO A 78 -1.37 -16.19 4.26
N VAL A 79 -1.53 -15.25 5.18
CA VAL A 79 -0.43 -14.50 5.79
C VAL A 79 -0.21 -14.98 7.20
N LYS A 80 1.07 -15.07 7.60
CA LYS A 80 1.44 -15.56 8.94
C LYS A 80 1.74 -14.40 9.87
N ILE A 81 1.24 -14.47 11.10
CA ILE A 81 1.58 -13.54 12.16
C ILE A 81 2.88 -13.99 12.81
N VAL A 82 3.96 -13.26 12.54
CA VAL A 82 5.31 -13.60 13.02
C VAL A 82 5.71 -12.85 14.29
N GLY A 83 4.96 -11.83 14.65
CA GLY A 83 5.27 -11.08 15.87
C GLY A 83 4.29 -9.97 16.16
N VAL A 84 4.53 -9.33 17.27
CA VAL A 84 3.78 -8.19 17.78
C VAL A 84 4.75 -7.08 18.12
N ARG A 85 4.41 -5.87 17.71
CA ARG A 85 5.16 -4.66 18.02
C ARG A 85 4.33 -3.74 18.90
N LEU A 86 4.87 -3.44 20.05
CA LEU A 86 4.28 -2.51 21.02
C LEU A 86 4.79 -1.11 20.77
N TYR A 87 3.91 -0.13 20.86
CA TYR A 87 4.22 1.28 20.69
C TYR A 87 3.82 2.08 21.90
N LYS A 88 4.61 3.08 22.22
CA LYS A 88 4.30 4.09 23.24
C LYS A 88 4.25 5.47 22.60
N LYS A 89 3.25 6.25 22.98
CA LYS A 89 3.14 7.65 22.59
C LYS A 89 4.11 8.47 23.43
N GLN A 90 5.03 9.15 22.77
CA GLN A 90 5.94 10.07 23.40
C GLN A 90 5.78 11.44 22.75
N TYR A 91 5.29 12.41 23.50
CA TYR A 91 5.10 13.78 23.06
C TYR A 91 4.28 13.88 21.74
N LYS A 92 4.91 14.06 20.59
CA LYS A 92 4.27 14.19 19.28
C LYS A 92 4.43 12.96 18.36
N SER A 93 5.09 11.92 18.82
CA SER A 93 5.39 10.73 18.02
C SER A 93 5.03 9.44 18.72
N ILE A 94 4.75 8.42 17.91
CA ILE A 94 4.56 7.05 18.37
C ILE A 94 5.88 6.32 18.13
N GLN A 95 6.51 5.84 19.18
CA GLN A 95 7.79 5.13 19.12
C GLN A 95 7.61 3.65 19.42
N PRO A 96 8.33 2.76 18.72
CA PRO A 96 8.35 1.34 19.03
C PRO A 96 9.03 1.13 20.39
N LEU A 97 8.35 0.42 21.27
CA LEU A 97 8.85 0.06 22.60
C LEU A 97 9.55 -1.29 22.59
N LYS A 98 8.90 -2.31 22.01
CA LYS A 98 9.34 -3.70 22.07
C LYS A 98 8.72 -4.51 20.95
N ASP A 99 9.51 -5.44 20.41
CA ASP A 99 9.08 -6.46 19.48
C ASP A 99 9.08 -7.83 20.17
N ILE A 100 7.99 -8.58 19.98
CA ILE A 100 7.84 -9.95 20.45
C ILE A 100 7.64 -10.80 19.21
N LEU A 101 8.57 -11.71 18.95
CA LEU A 101 8.53 -12.59 17.77
C LEU A 101 8.11 -13.99 18.19
N SER A 102 7.34 -14.66 17.34
CA SER A 102 7.05 -16.10 17.43
C SER A 102 8.29 -16.90 17.05
N LYS A 103 8.24 -18.22 17.18
CA LYS A 103 9.30 -19.11 16.69
C LYS A 103 9.56 -18.84 15.20
N PRO A 104 10.81 -18.54 14.82
CA PRO A 104 11.14 -18.18 13.46
C PRO A 104 11.06 -19.38 12.52
N ASP A 105 10.43 -19.17 11.36
CA ASP A 105 10.43 -20.15 10.27
C ASP A 105 11.70 -20.03 9.42
N LYS A 106 12.04 -21.11 8.71
CA LYS A 106 13.14 -21.12 7.73
C LYS A 106 12.99 -20.00 6.67
N GLU A 107 11.77 -19.62 6.32
CA GLU A 107 11.49 -18.57 5.36
C GLU A 107 11.71 -17.17 5.95
N LEU A 108 11.37 -16.97 7.22
CA LEU A 108 11.61 -15.72 7.95
C LEU A 108 13.12 -15.42 8.03
N ALA A 109 13.93 -16.45 8.22
CA ALA A 109 15.39 -16.32 8.26
C ALA A 109 16.00 -15.76 6.97
N ARG A 110 15.29 -15.85 5.82
CA ARG A 110 15.70 -15.20 4.56
C ARG A 110 15.54 -13.67 4.59
N LYS A 111 14.77 -13.14 5.53
CA LYS A 111 14.43 -11.73 5.61
C LYS A 111 15.04 -11.02 6.81
N ILE A 112 15.06 -11.66 7.95
CA ILE A 112 15.56 -11.15 9.23
C ILE A 112 16.52 -12.15 9.82
N ASP A 113 17.58 -11.68 10.45
CA ASP A 113 18.41 -12.51 11.30
C ASP A 113 17.59 -12.95 12.50
N THR A 114 17.40 -14.26 12.62
CA THR A 114 16.55 -14.83 13.66
C THR A 114 17.35 -14.99 14.94
N PRO A 115 16.84 -14.54 16.09
CA PRO A 115 17.52 -14.69 17.35
C PRO A 115 17.66 -16.19 17.71
N LYS A 116 18.83 -16.61 18.16
CA LYS A 116 19.09 -17.99 18.58
C LYS A 116 18.40 -18.36 19.90
N LYS A 117 18.11 -17.35 20.74
CA LYS A 117 17.42 -17.53 22.04
C LYS A 117 15.96 -17.13 21.92
N GLU A 118 15.09 -17.83 22.60
CA GLU A 118 13.68 -17.45 22.72
C GLU A 118 13.57 -16.07 23.38
N GLY A 119 12.82 -15.17 22.73
CA GLY A 119 12.52 -13.85 23.26
C GLY A 119 11.52 -13.89 24.41
N LYS A 120 11.18 -12.70 24.93
CA LYS A 120 10.13 -12.57 25.95
C LYS A 120 8.80 -13.03 25.39
N LYS A 121 8.07 -13.83 26.19
CA LYS A 121 6.74 -14.33 25.83
C LYS A 121 5.71 -13.20 25.87
N ILE A 122 4.72 -13.27 24.98
CA ILE A 122 3.63 -12.28 24.91
C ILE A 122 2.80 -12.23 26.20
N ASP A 123 2.74 -13.33 26.94
CA ASP A 123 1.98 -13.45 28.18
C ASP A 123 2.47 -12.52 29.31
N SER A 124 3.76 -12.15 29.25
CA SER A 124 4.35 -11.24 30.23
C SER A 124 4.03 -9.75 29.99
N VAL A 125 3.26 -9.43 28.94
CA VAL A 125 2.93 -8.03 28.59
C VAL A 125 1.64 -7.60 29.24
N LYS A 126 1.69 -6.46 29.96
CA LYS A 126 0.50 -5.82 30.55
C LYS A 126 -0.07 -4.74 29.64
N PRO A 127 -1.40 -4.53 29.60
CA PRO A 127 -2.05 -3.50 28.76
C PRO A 127 -1.60 -2.07 29.07
N GLU A 128 -1.10 -1.81 30.28
CA GLU A 128 -0.62 -0.51 30.74
C GLU A 128 0.74 -0.10 30.13
N GLU A 129 1.54 -1.07 29.71
CA GLU A 129 2.90 -0.83 29.21
C GLU A 129 2.93 -0.14 27.85
N PHE A 130 1.86 -0.26 27.05
CA PHE A 130 1.82 0.24 25.67
C PHE A 130 0.56 1.07 25.39
N ASP A 131 0.64 1.91 24.37
CA ASP A 131 -0.49 2.71 23.90
C ASP A 131 -1.11 2.17 22.61
N GLU A 132 -0.30 1.58 21.73
CA GLU A 132 -0.74 0.98 20.49
C GLU A 132 -0.02 -0.35 20.26
N LEU A 133 -0.75 -1.33 19.76
CA LEU A 133 -0.23 -2.65 19.40
C LEU A 133 -0.43 -2.85 17.91
N ARG A 134 0.61 -3.29 17.22
CA ARG A 134 0.58 -3.70 15.82
C ARG A 134 1.12 -5.10 15.66
N VAL A 135 0.53 -5.82 14.73
CA VAL A 135 0.93 -7.17 14.38
C VAL A 135 1.93 -7.11 13.22
N LEU A 136 2.99 -7.89 13.32
CA LEU A 136 3.96 -8.10 12.25
C LEU A 136 3.52 -9.31 11.43
N MET A 137 3.13 -9.05 10.18
CA MET A 137 2.65 -10.07 9.27
C MET A 137 3.71 -10.40 8.22
N GLN A 138 3.83 -11.69 7.91
CA GLN A 138 4.72 -12.23 6.88
C GLN A 138 3.89 -12.73 5.71
N THR A 139 4.24 -12.31 4.49
CA THR A 139 3.67 -12.89 3.26
C THR A 139 4.25 -14.26 2.98
N GLN A 140 3.49 -15.09 2.27
CA GLN A 140 3.92 -16.43 1.86
C GLN A 140 4.03 -16.54 0.33
N PRO A 141 5.01 -15.87 -0.32
CA PRO A 141 5.12 -15.86 -1.78
C PRO A 141 5.41 -17.23 -2.38
N LYS A 142 5.88 -18.18 -1.59
CA LYS A 142 6.14 -19.55 -2.02
C LYS A 142 4.86 -20.30 -2.44
N MET A 143 3.72 -19.90 -1.88
CA MET A 143 2.41 -20.47 -2.23
C MET A 143 1.84 -19.91 -3.55
N THR A 144 2.52 -18.94 -4.14
CA THR A 144 2.13 -18.31 -5.42
C THR A 144 3.08 -18.71 -6.54
N GLY A 145 2.64 -18.62 -7.79
CA GLY A 145 3.46 -18.91 -8.98
C GLY A 145 4.56 -17.88 -9.32
N ILE A 146 4.82 -16.89 -8.44
CA ILE A 146 5.72 -15.76 -8.73
C ILE A 146 7.21 -16.16 -8.73
N GLY A 147 7.57 -17.34 -8.21
CA GLY A 147 8.96 -17.78 -8.08
C GLY A 147 9.77 -17.07 -6.98
N LYS A 148 9.16 -16.14 -6.23
CA LYS A 148 9.77 -15.43 -5.12
C LYS A 148 9.81 -16.33 -3.87
N LYS A 149 10.98 -16.47 -3.24
CA LYS A 149 11.14 -17.24 -2.00
C LYS A 149 11.22 -16.36 -0.74
N LYS A 150 11.74 -15.12 -0.88
CA LYS A 150 11.93 -14.21 0.24
C LYS A 150 10.62 -13.53 0.61
N PRO A 151 10.10 -13.70 1.86
CA PRO A 151 8.87 -13.06 2.30
C PRO A 151 9.03 -11.56 2.49
N GLU A 152 7.92 -10.83 2.51
CA GLU A 152 7.86 -9.46 2.98
C GLU A 152 7.23 -9.42 4.38
N ILE A 153 7.71 -8.49 5.20
CA ILE A 153 7.21 -8.27 6.55
C ILE A 153 6.70 -6.85 6.64
N PHE A 154 5.47 -6.72 7.09
CA PHE A 154 4.80 -5.43 7.23
C PHE A 154 3.96 -5.38 8.51
N GLU A 155 3.68 -4.18 8.97
CA GLU A 155 2.91 -3.94 10.18
C GLU A 155 1.45 -3.68 9.83
N VAL A 156 0.55 -4.29 10.58
CA VAL A 156 -0.90 -4.04 10.51
C VAL A 156 -1.42 -3.75 11.90
N ASN A 157 -2.33 -2.78 11.98
CA ASN A 157 -3.01 -2.48 13.24
C ASN A 157 -4.16 -3.45 13.49
N VAL A 158 -4.43 -3.73 14.74
CA VAL A 158 -5.61 -4.44 15.21
C VAL A 158 -6.59 -3.43 15.76
N GLY A 159 -7.88 -3.55 15.44
CA GLY A 159 -8.95 -2.74 16.01
C GLY A 159 -9.23 -3.08 17.48
N GLY A 160 -10.19 -2.39 18.07
CA GLY A 160 -10.63 -2.63 19.45
C GLY A 160 -9.82 -1.90 20.52
N LYS A 161 -10.16 -2.19 21.78
CA LYS A 161 -9.47 -1.66 22.97
C LYS A 161 -8.11 -2.34 23.15
N LYS A 162 -7.28 -1.84 24.06
CA LYS A 162 -5.93 -2.39 24.33
C LYS A 162 -5.96 -3.87 24.74
N GLU A 163 -6.94 -4.23 25.55
CA GLU A 163 -7.14 -5.60 26.05
C GLU A 163 -7.51 -6.55 24.90
N ASP A 164 -8.48 -6.15 24.07
CA ASP A 164 -8.95 -6.93 22.92
C ASP A 164 -7.81 -7.14 21.90
N LYS A 165 -7.01 -6.10 21.67
CA LYS A 165 -5.83 -6.19 20.80
C LYS A 165 -4.80 -7.19 21.32
N LEU A 166 -4.58 -7.19 22.63
CA LEU A 166 -3.65 -8.11 23.28
C LEU A 166 -4.18 -9.56 23.23
N ALA A 167 -5.48 -9.75 23.48
CA ALA A 167 -6.12 -11.04 23.38
C ALA A 167 -6.02 -11.61 21.96
N PHE A 168 -6.38 -10.79 20.95
CA PHE A 168 -6.23 -11.16 19.54
C PHE A 168 -4.78 -11.53 19.18
N ALA A 169 -3.83 -10.76 19.67
CA ALA A 169 -2.41 -11.00 19.39
C ALA A 169 -1.91 -12.29 20.06
N LYS A 170 -2.35 -12.61 21.28
CA LYS A 170 -2.01 -13.87 21.97
C LYS A 170 -2.56 -15.08 21.24
N GLU A 171 -3.83 -14.99 20.83
CA GLU A 171 -4.51 -16.08 20.14
C GLU A 171 -3.90 -16.41 18.78
N ASN A 172 -3.54 -15.37 18.00
CA ASN A 172 -3.17 -15.51 16.60
C ASN A 172 -1.65 -15.48 16.36
N LEU A 173 -0.82 -15.32 17.39
CA LEU A 173 0.64 -15.32 17.24
C LEU A 173 1.15 -16.66 16.70
N GLY A 174 1.82 -16.62 15.55
CA GLY A 174 2.35 -17.80 14.87
C GLY A 174 1.36 -18.53 13.96
N LYS A 175 0.07 -18.14 13.97
CA LYS A 175 -0.95 -18.72 13.11
C LYS A 175 -0.99 -18.05 11.72
N GLU A 176 -1.61 -18.74 10.78
CA GLU A 176 -1.90 -18.24 9.45
C GLU A 176 -3.34 -17.73 9.41
N LEU A 177 -3.53 -16.62 8.71
CA LEU A 177 -4.83 -15.99 8.52
C LEU A 177 -5.16 -15.93 7.04
N SER A 178 -6.39 -16.22 6.70
CA SER A 178 -6.94 -16.10 5.36
C SER A 178 -7.51 -14.70 5.10
N VAL A 179 -7.76 -14.36 3.84
CA VAL A 179 -8.40 -13.10 3.49
C VAL A 179 -9.83 -13.00 4.02
N LYS A 180 -10.55 -14.15 4.12
CA LYS A 180 -11.91 -14.23 4.64
C LYS A 180 -12.02 -13.86 6.12
N ASP A 181 -10.96 -14.07 6.90
CA ASP A 181 -10.90 -13.70 8.32
C ASP A 181 -10.85 -12.18 8.53
N VAL A 182 -10.43 -11.44 7.49
CA VAL A 182 -10.18 -9.98 7.57
C VAL A 182 -11.24 -9.18 6.81
N PHE A 183 -11.61 -9.62 5.62
CA PHE A 183 -12.52 -8.92 4.71
C PHE A 183 -13.74 -9.74 4.34
N SER A 184 -14.83 -9.04 4.03
CA SER A 184 -16.07 -9.61 3.50
C SER A 184 -16.34 -9.09 2.09
N GLU A 185 -17.11 -9.85 1.33
CA GLU A 185 -17.61 -9.41 0.02
C GLU A 185 -18.49 -8.16 0.14
N GLY A 186 -18.48 -7.31 -0.87
CA GLY A 186 -19.18 -6.03 -0.87
C GLY A 186 -18.51 -4.92 -0.08
N GLN A 187 -17.48 -5.21 0.73
CA GLN A 187 -16.77 -4.23 1.54
C GLN A 187 -15.95 -3.25 0.67
N LEU A 188 -15.95 -1.98 1.07
CA LEU A 188 -15.08 -0.96 0.48
C LEU A 188 -13.71 -0.96 1.17
N ILE A 189 -12.66 -1.03 0.38
CA ILE A 189 -11.27 -1.03 0.85
C ILE A 189 -10.42 0.02 0.14
N ASP A 190 -9.33 0.42 0.77
CA ASP A 190 -8.29 1.25 0.18
C ASP A 190 -7.08 0.41 -0.18
N ILE A 191 -6.71 0.42 -1.46
CA ILE A 191 -5.59 -0.36 -1.97
C ILE A 191 -4.34 0.49 -1.98
N ARG A 192 -3.29 0.02 -1.31
CA ARG A 192 -1.98 0.65 -1.26
C ARG A 192 -0.96 -0.21 -1.99
N ALA A 193 -0.38 0.35 -3.04
CA ALA A 193 0.57 -0.40 -3.86
C ALA A 193 1.71 0.49 -4.37
N VAL A 194 2.73 -0.16 -4.91
CA VAL A 194 3.82 0.49 -5.63
C VAL A 194 3.57 0.34 -7.12
N THR A 195 3.57 1.45 -7.85
CA THR A 195 3.30 1.45 -9.29
C THR A 195 4.44 0.82 -10.08
N LYS A 196 4.16 0.38 -11.32
CA LYS A 196 5.16 -0.18 -12.23
C LYS A 196 6.30 0.83 -12.47
N GLY A 197 7.54 0.38 -12.28
CA GLY A 197 8.71 1.22 -12.51
C GLY A 197 8.94 1.47 -14.00
N LYS A 198 9.30 2.70 -14.36
CA LYS A 198 9.62 3.14 -15.72
C LYS A 198 11.00 3.80 -15.83
N GLY A 199 11.79 3.72 -14.75
CA GLY A 199 13.14 4.28 -14.69
C GLY A 199 13.16 5.81 -14.76
N PHE A 200 14.28 6.38 -15.21
CA PHE A 200 14.45 7.81 -15.39
C PHE A 200 13.75 8.26 -16.68
N GLN A 201 12.88 9.24 -16.58
CA GLN A 201 12.08 9.75 -17.70
C GLN A 201 12.19 11.27 -17.82
N GLY A 202 12.14 11.75 -19.06
CA GLY A 202 12.10 13.18 -19.35
C GLY A 202 10.77 13.83 -18.93
N PRO A 203 10.72 15.17 -18.87
CA PRO A 203 9.57 15.91 -18.36
C PRO A 203 8.31 15.75 -19.23
N VAL A 204 8.45 15.52 -20.52
CA VAL A 204 7.30 15.29 -21.43
C VAL A 204 6.53 14.03 -21.01
N LYS A 205 7.20 12.90 -20.81
CA LYS A 205 6.56 11.64 -20.37
C LYS A 205 6.19 11.67 -18.90
N ARG A 206 7.05 12.24 -18.06
CA ARG A 206 6.87 12.25 -16.61
C ARG A 206 5.76 13.15 -16.13
N PHE A 207 5.54 14.30 -16.80
CA PHE A 207 4.55 15.30 -16.41
C PHE A 207 3.53 15.65 -17.51
N GLY A 208 3.68 15.12 -18.71
CA GLY A 208 2.81 15.43 -19.83
C GLY A 208 2.91 16.87 -20.31
N ILE A 209 4.07 17.51 -20.19
CA ILE A 209 4.27 18.85 -20.71
C ILE A 209 4.28 18.85 -22.23
N LYS A 210 3.88 19.99 -22.82
CA LYS A 210 3.84 20.12 -24.26
C LYS A 210 5.25 20.14 -24.87
N VAL A 211 5.44 19.37 -25.93
CA VAL A 211 6.63 19.46 -26.78
C VAL A 211 6.61 20.81 -27.51
N ARG A 212 7.74 21.51 -27.55
CA ARG A 212 7.86 22.79 -28.22
C ARG A 212 7.75 22.63 -29.75
N HIS A 213 7.52 23.75 -30.41
CA HIS A 213 7.43 23.81 -31.88
C HIS A 213 8.68 23.23 -32.54
N HIS A 214 8.53 22.67 -33.75
CA HIS A 214 9.65 22.05 -34.49
C HIS A 214 10.78 23.01 -34.81
N LYS A 215 10.50 24.31 -34.96
CA LYS A 215 11.50 25.37 -35.16
C LYS A 215 12.23 25.81 -33.90
N SER A 216 11.98 25.19 -32.71
CA SER A 216 12.71 25.54 -31.49
C SER A 216 14.17 25.09 -31.59
N GLU A 217 15.11 26.02 -31.46
CA GLU A 217 16.54 25.78 -31.67
C GLU A 217 17.20 24.93 -30.59
N LYS A 218 17.11 25.36 -29.35
CA LYS A 218 17.93 24.76 -28.26
C LYS A 218 17.39 23.43 -27.73
N THR A 219 16.11 23.34 -27.43
CA THR A 219 15.50 22.11 -26.88
C THR A 219 14.02 22.06 -27.15
N LYS A 220 13.53 20.89 -27.57
CA LYS A 220 12.11 20.66 -27.87
C LYS A 220 11.36 20.00 -26.71
N ARG A 221 12.05 19.20 -25.91
CA ARG A 221 11.46 18.34 -24.88
C ARG A 221 11.79 18.80 -23.44
N GLY A 222 12.21 20.02 -23.27
CA GLY A 222 12.56 20.61 -21.99
C GLY A 222 11.36 21.26 -21.27
N PRO A 223 11.52 21.59 -19.98
CA PRO A 223 10.43 22.11 -19.15
C PRO A 223 10.06 23.59 -19.37
N GLY A 224 10.68 24.32 -20.23
CA GLY A 224 10.44 25.75 -20.43
C GLY A 224 11.19 26.61 -19.44
N SER A 225 10.54 27.63 -18.86
CA SER A 225 11.15 28.50 -17.86
C SER A 225 11.47 27.76 -16.57
N LEU A 226 12.67 27.98 -16.04
CA LEU A 226 13.17 27.26 -14.85
C LEU A 226 12.97 28.06 -13.55
N GLY A 227 12.66 29.34 -13.63
CA GLY A 227 12.50 30.15 -12.42
C GLY A 227 12.21 31.61 -12.71
N GLY A 228 12.21 32.42 -11.66
CA GLY A 228 12.04 33.86 -11.73
C GLY A 228 13.35 34.61 -12.04
N TRP A 229 13.23 35.84 -12.50
CA TRP A 229 14.37 36.68 -12.90
C TRP A 229 15.20 37.20 -11.74
N SER A 230 14.63 37.31 -10.54
CA SER A 230 15.25 37.93 -9.38
C SER A 230 16.35 37.08 -8.70
N LYS A 231 16.36 35.75 -8.92
CA LYS A 231 17.41 34.84 -8.43
C LYS A 231 17.70 33.77 -9.48
N GLN A 232 18.80 33.97 -10.19
CA GLN A 232 19.18 33.08 -11.29
C GLN A 232 19.85 31.77 -10.84
N GLY A 233 20.19 31.62 -9.58
CA GLY A 233 20.99 30.52 -9.05
C GLY A 233 20.25 29.22 -8.74
N HIS A 234 18.91 29.15 -8.85
CA HIS A 234 18.16 27.94 -8.55
C HIS A 234 16.93 27.74 -9.44
N VAL A 235 16.52 26.51 -9.57
CA VAL A 235 15.32 26.09 -10.29
C VAL A 235 14.16 26.02 -9.30
N MET A 236 13.00 26.60 -9.67
CA MET A 236 11.83 26.54 -8.82
C MET A 236 11.34 25.11 -8.61
N TYR A 237 10.93 24.80 -7.38
CA TYR A 237 10.41 23.48 -6.99
C TYR A 237 9.27 22.96 -7.88
N ARG A 238 8.39 23.83 -8.33
CA ARG A 238 7.24 23.49 -9.17
C ARG A 238 7.53 23.15 -10.63
N VAL A 239 8.79 23.30 -11.06
CA VAL A 239 9.17 23.04 -12.46
C VAL A 239 9.17 21.53 -12.72
N ALA A 240 8.60 21.13 -13.86
CA ALA A 240 8.54 19.73 -14.28
C ALA A 240 9.91 19.24 -14.77
N HIS A 241 10.69 18.61 -13.90
CA HIS A 241 12.01 18.07 -14.23
C HIS A 241 11.95 16.60 -14.67
N ALA A 242 12.99 16.17 -15.39
CA ALA A 242 13.30 14.77 -15.57
C ALA A 242 13.61 14.09 -14.22
N GLY A 243 13.41 12.79 -14.13
CA GLY A 243 13.70 11.99 -12.93
C GLY A 243 12.96 10.67 -12.95
N GLN A 244 12.93 10.03 -11.77
CA GLN A 244 12.26 8.75 -11.58
C GLN A 244 10.77 8.85 -11.95
N MET A 245 10.30 7.94 -12.79
CA MET A 245 8.89 7.72 -13.09
C MET A 245 8.50 6.29 -12.76
N GLY A 246 7.36 6.13 -12.10
CA GLY A 246 6.91 4.84 -11.59
C GLY A 246 7.73 4.35 -10.39
N PHE A 247 7.37 3.18 -9.89
CA PHE A 247 7.83 2.65 -8.61
C PHE A 247 7.58 3.64 -7.47
N HIS A 248 6.40 4.26 -7.50
CA HIS A 248 5.91 5.22 -6.51
C HIS A 248 4.83 4.58 -5.64
N ASN A 249 4.84 4.89 -4.35
CA ASN A 249 3.72 4.54 -3.47
C ASN A 249 2.47 5.32 -3.89
N ARG A 250 1.36 4.61 -4.05
CA ARG A 250 0.04 5.18 -4.37
C ARG A 250 -1.03 4.52 -3.53
N VAL A 251 -2.10 5.24 -3.33
CA VAL A 251 -3.31 4.76 -2.67
C VAL A 251 -4.46 4.93 -3.65
N ASP A 252 -5.22 3.88 -3.84
CA ASP A 252 -6.44 3.88 -4.63
C ASP A 252 -7.61 3.63 -3.67
N TYR A 253 -8.47 4.63 -3.52
CA TYR A 253 -9.51 4.66 -2.49
C TYR A 253 -10.81 4.02 -2.96
N ASN A 254 -11.61 3.55 -1.98
CA ASN A 254 -13.00 3.13 -2.19
C ASN A 254 -13.15 2.05 -3.27
N LYS A 255 -12.32 1.00 -3.23
CA LYS A 255 -12.48 -0.17 -4.10
C LYS A 255 -13.37 -1.19 -3.42
N GLN A 256 -14.39 -1.64 -4.13
CA GLN A 256 -15.30 -2.66 -3.64
C GLN A 256 -14.73 -4.05 -3.90
N ILE A 257 -14.80 -4.91 -2.88
CA ILE A 257 -14.52 -6.33 -3.04
C ILE A 257 -15.77 -6.94 -3.68
N MET A 258 -15.61 -7.49 -4.87
CA MET A 258 -16.75 -8.09 -5.58
C MET A 258 -16.99 -9.54 -5.12
N MET A 259 -15.93 -10.34 -5.06
CA MET A 259 -15.99 -11.75 -4.73
C MET A 259 -14.71 -12.22 -4.06
N ILE A 260 -14.82 -13.17 -3.14
CA ILE A 260 -13.70 -13.86 -2.49
C ILE A 260 -13.87 -15.36 -2.74
N GLY A 261 -13.21 -15.88 -3.77
CA GLY A 261 -13.20 -17.30 -4.11
C GLY A 261 -11.98 -18.03 -3.54
N GLU A 262 -12.09 -19.32 -3.33
CA GLU A 262 -10.98 -20.20 -2.96
C GLU A 262 -10.34 -20.80 -4.21
N ASP A 263 -11.18 -21.23 -5.16
CA ASP A 263 -10.74 -21.82 -6.42
C ASP A 263 -10.87 -20.84 -7.58
N PRO A 264 -9.86 -20.75 -8.47
CA PRO A 264 -9.93 -19.87 -9.63
C PRO A 264 -11.05 -20.21 -10.58
N GLU A 265 -11.46 -21.49 -10.66
CA GLU A 265 -12.52 -21.97 -11.56
C GLU A 265 -13.92 -21.49 -11.12
N GLN A 266 -14.11 -21.22 -9.83
CA GLN A 266 -15.37 -20.68 -9.30
C GLN A 266 -15.55 -19.19 -9.56
N VAL A 267 -14.48 -18.51 -9.92
CA VAL A 267 -14.42 -17.04 -10.11
C VAL A 267 -14.45 -16.65 -11.59
N ASN A 268 -14.29 -17.61 -12.49
CA ASN A 268 -14.31 -17.40 -13.94
C ASN A 268 -15.71 -17.48 -14.53
#